data_85d183f268f38ef4c6147acdef4a2fa4
#
_entry.id   85d183f268f38ef4c6147acdef4a2fa4
#
_cell.length_a   1.000
_cell.length_b   1.000
_cell.length_c   1.000
_cell.angle_alpha   90.00
_cell.angle_beta   90.00
_cell.angle_gamma   90.00
#
_symmetry.space_group_name_H-M   'P 1'
#
loop_
_entity.id
_entity.type
_entity.pdbx_description
1 polymer ?
#
loop_
_entity_poly.entity_id
_entity_poly.type
_entity_poly.pdbx_seq_one_letter_code
_entity_poly.pdbx_strand_id
1 'polypeptide(L)'
;MWKDNDDKIMDILENIETLNRQDFPVVCPICEGKEGHLYFCRNVEGDEKGGMWAWCSSCRHFAHTLYRLPKWWKNLDKIKAENLAGCPDYLEENKLCIDEWVNKLGKNEGYGTLVENREN
;
A
#
# COMPACT_ATOMS: atom_id res chain seq x y z
N MET A 1 9.33 -13.43 12.01
CA MET A 1 10.28 -12.28 12.10
C MET A 1 10.35 -11.57 10.77
N TRP A 2 10.26 -10.25 10.80
CA TRP A 2 10.29 -9.46 9.59
C TRP A 2 11.70 -9.32 9.05
N LYS A 3 11.81 -9.34 7.70
CA LYS A 3 13.07 -9.14 7.01
C LYS A 3 13.02 -7.77 6.37
N ASP A 4 13.80 -6.84 6.88
CA ASP A 4 13.59 -5.45 6.56
C ASP A 4 14.32 -4.97 5.33
N ASN A 5 13.78 -3.91 4.77
CA ASN A 5 14.40 -3.07 3.74
C ASN A 5 14.84 -3.81 2.50
N ASP A 6 14.01 -4.73 2.06
CA ASP A 6 14.28 -5.39 0.78
C ASP A 6 13.67 -4.53 -0.32
N ASP A 7 14.53 -3.98 -1.17
CA ASP A 7 14.06 -3.11 -2.23
C ASP A 7 13.09 -3.81 -3.17
N LYS A 8 13.23 -5.10 -3.33
CA LYS A 8 12.38 -5.80 -4.27
C LYS A 8 10.92 -5.81 -3.85
N ILE A 9 10.67 -5.79 -2.54
CA ILE A 9 9.27 -5.77 -2.08
C ILE A 9 8.57 -4.49 -2.53
N MET A 10 9.33 -3.44 -2.81
CA MET A 10 8.73 -2.19 -3.25
C MET A 10 8.10 -2.30 -4.64
N ASP A 11 8.37 -3.37 -5.37
CA ASP A 11 7.70 -3.57 -6.64
C ASP A 11 6.18 -3.68 -6.47
N ILE A 12 5.72 -3.93 -5.25
CA ILE A 12 4.28 -3.92 -4.97
C ILE A 12 3.67 -2.58 -5.36
N LEU A 13 4.45 -1.50 -5.28
CA LEU A 13 3.96 -0.18 -5.64
C LEU A 13 3.53 -0.10 -7.10
N GLU A 14 4.11 -0.92 -7.95
CA GLU A 14 3.71 -0.91 -9.35
C GLU A 14 2.25 -1.24 -9.53
N ASN A 15 1.69 -1.97 -8.58
CA ASN A 15 0.28 -2.32 -8.66
C ASN A 15 -0.63 -1.10 -8.60
N ILE A 16 -0.14 -0.04 -8.00
CA ILE A 16 -0.90 1.20 -7.92
C ILE A 16 -0.57 2.12 -9.08
N GLU A 17 0.65 2.05 -9.58
CA GLU A 17 1.14 3.01 -10.56
C GLU A 17 0.89 2.60 -12.01
N THR A 18 0.50 1.36 -12.25
CA THR A 18 0.30 0.90 -13.62
C THR A 18 -1.17 0.66 -13.89
N LEU A 19 -1.49 0.49 -15.16
CA LEU A 19 -2.86 0.18 -15.56
C LEU A 19 -3.20 -1.29 -15.39
N ASN A 20 -2.18 -2.12 -15.23
CA ASN A 20 -2.39 -3.55 -15.10
C ASN A 20 -2.31 -3.95 -13.63
N ARG A 21 -3.21 -3.41 -12.84
CA ARG A 21 -3.17 -3.61 -11.41
C ARG A 21 -4.18 -4.65 -10.95
N GLN A 22 -3.93 -5.15 -9.77
CA GLN A 22 -4.77 -6.16 -9.15
C GLN A 22 -5.27 -5.65 -7.81
N ASP A 23 -6.32 -6.29 -7.31
CA ASP A 23 -6.78 -6.00 -5.96
C ASP A 23 -5.81 -6.58 -4.94
N PHE A 24 -5.69 -5.88 -3.82
CA PHE A 24 -4.88 -6.38 -2.72
C PHE A 24 -5.64 -7.47 -1.96
N PRO A 25 -4.95 -8.48 -1.44
CA PRO A 25 -3.50 -8.66 -1.50
C PRO A 25 -3.03 -9.03 -2.91
N VAL A 26 -1.84 -8.59 -3.25
CA VAL A 26 -1.30 -8.81 -4.58
C VAL A 26 -0.18 -9.85 -4.52
N VAL A 27 0.26 -10.30 -5.69
CA VAL A 27 1.35 -11.26 -5.76
C VAL A 27 2.63 -10.60 -5.26
N CYS A 28 3.31 -11.28 -4.34
CA CYS A 28 4.57 -10.80 -3.80
C CYS A 28 5.67 -10.95 -4.85
N PRO A 29 6.47 -9.91 -5.07
CA PRO A 29 7.54 -10.00 -6.07
C PRO A 29 8.70 -10.89 -5.63
N ILE A 30 8.72 -11.31 -4.37
CA ILE A 30 9.82 -12.13 -3.87
C ILE A 30 9.43 -13.60 -3.81
N CYS A 31 8.32 -13.92 -3.14
CA CYS A 31 7.95 -15.32 -2.93
C CYS A 31 6.83 -15.77 -3.85
N GLU A 32 6.22 -14.84 -4.58
CA GLU A 32 5.16 -15.11 -5.54
C GLU A 32 3.85 -15.57 -4.91
N GLY A 33 3.76 -15.57 -3.58
CA GLY A 33 2.49 -15.82 -2.92
C GLY A 33 1.61 -14.57 -3.01
N LYS A 34 0.31 -14.75 -3.03
CA LYS A 34 -0.60 -13.62 -3.14
C LYS A 34 -0.89 -13.05 -1.77
N GLU A 35 0.15 -12.51 -1.14
CA GLU A 35 0.08 -12.00 0.22
C GLU A 35 0.77 -10.64 0.34
N GLY A 36 0.88 -9.90 -0.74
CA GLY A 36 1.52 -8.59 -0.72
C GLY A 36 0.53 -7.50 -0.35
N HIS A 37 0.96 -6.60 0.54
CA HIS A 37 0.11 -5.54 1.05
C HIS A 37 0.81 -4.20 0.96
N LEU A 38 0.04 -3.12 1.10
CA LEU A 38 0.59 -1.78 0.96
C LEU A 38 -0.24 -0.82 1.80
N TYR A 39 0.43 0.11 2.48
CA TYR A 39 -0.26 1.16 3.19
C TYR A 39 0.58 2.42 3.15
N PHE A 40 -0.09 3.55 3.01
CA PHE A 40 0.55 4.87 3.12
C PHE A 40 -0.03 5.60 4.32
N CYS A 41 0.77 6.47 4.91
CA CYS A 41 0.29 7.33 5.97
C CYS A 41 0.68 8.77 5.66
N ARG A 42 -0.32 9.60 5.42
CA ARG A 42 -0.12 11.03 5.21
C ARG A 42 -0.21 11.70 6.57
N ASN A 43 0.88 12.29 7.01
CA ASN A 43 0.95 12.84 8.36
C ASN A 43 0.29 14.20 8.47
N VAL A 44 0.39 14.99 7.43
CA VAL A 44 -0.21 16.33 7.41
C VAL A 44 -1.08 16.42 6.18
N GLU A 45 -2.32 16.85 6.36
CA GLU A 45 -3.22 16.95 5.24
C GLU A 45 -2.66 17.92 4.20
N GLY A 46 -2.68 17.49 2.96
CA GLY A 46 -2.13 18.29 1.89
C GLY A 46 -0.70 17.98 1.53
N ASP A 47 0.02 17.28 2.38
CA ASP A 47 1.38 16.89 2.07
C ASP A 47 1.39 15.91 0.91
N GLU A 48 2.40 16.06 0.04
CA GLU A 48 2.55 15.14 -1.07
C GLU A 48 3.24 13.86 -0.66
N LYS A 49 4.00 13.89 0.41
CA LYS A 49 4.78 12.75 0.87
C LYS A 49 4.31 12.27 2.22
N GLY A 50 4.58 11.01 2.49
CA GLY A 50 4.27 10.42 3.78
C GLY A 50 4.98 9.10 3.89
N GLY A 51 4.67 8.35 4.94
CA GLY A 51 5.23 7.04 5.15
C GLY A 51 4.61 6.02 4.21
N MET A 52 5.43 5.08 3.77
CA MET A 52 4.97 4.00 2.91
C MET A 52 5.46 2.69 3.50
N TRP A 53 4.59 1.71 3.56
CA TRP A 53 4.92 0.34 3.96
C TRP A 53 4.43 -0.60 2.89
N ALA A 54 5.33 -1.47 2.42
CA ALA A 54 4.97 -2.58 1.54
C ALA A 54 5.50 -3.84 2.20
N TRP A 55 4.67 -4.88 2.26
CA TRP A 55 5.10 -6.08 2.97
C TRP A 55 4.36 -7.30 2.44
N CYS A 56 4.91 -8.47 2.77
CA CYS A 56 4.29 -9.75 2.42
C CYS A 56 4.06 -10.55 3.68
N SER A 57 2.85 -11.01 3.87
CA SER A 57 2.51 -11.81 5.05
C SER A 57 3.19 -13.15 5.04
N SER A 58 3.53 -13.67 3.87
CA SER A 58 4.07 -15.02 3.75
C SER A 58 5.58 -15.05 3.94
N CYS A 59 6.32 -14.29 3.13
CA CYS A 59 7.79 -14.33 3.23
C CYS A 59 8.33 -13.33 4.23
N ARG A 60 7.50 -12.41 4.71
CA ARG A 60 7.84 -11.47 5.76
C ARG A 60 8.90 -10.46 5.39
N HIS A 61 9.07 -10.20 4.10
CA HIS A 61 9.89 -9.09 3.65
C HIS A 61 9.07 -7.82 3.67
N PHE A 62 9.73 -6.68 3.93
CA PHE A 62 9.02 -5.42 3.95
C PHE A 62 9.95 -4.28 3.59
N ALA A 63 9.35 -3.15 3.21
CA ALA A 63 10.05 -1.90 3.01
C ALA A 63 9.25 -0.81 3.67
N HIS A 64 9.95 0.17 4.24
CA HIS A 64 9.33 1.34 4.85
C HIS A 64 10.18 2.54 4.53
N THR A 65 9.59 3.54 3.89
CA THR A 65 10.34 4.72 3.50
C THR A 65 9.39 5.89 3.30
N LEU A 66 9.97 7.05 3.08
CA LEU A 66 9.21 8.23 2.71
C LEU A 66 8.90 8.11 1.23
N TYR A 67 7.67 8.44 0.85
CA TYR A 67 7.26 8.22 -0.52
C TYR A 67 6.24 9.28 -0.92
N ARG A 68 6.16 9.57 -2.23
CA ARG A 68 5.15 10.47 -2.75
C ARG A 68 3.85 9.71 -2.84
N LEU A 69 2.86 10.16 -2.09
CA LEU A 69 1.58 9.47 -2.02
C LEU A 69 0.72 9.80 -3.22
N PRO A 70 -0.12 8.85 -3.65
CA PRO A 70 -1.12 9.17 -4.67
C PRO A 70 -2.04 10.27 -4.15
N LYS A 71 -2.46 11.14 -5.04
CA LYS A 71 -3.31 12.25 -4.63
C LYS A 71 -4.64 11.77 -4.07
N TRP A 72 -5.10 10.62 -4.51
CA TRP A 72 -6.37 10.07 -4.05
C TRP A 72 -6.25 9.34 -2.72
N TRP A 73 -5.06 9.22 -2.16
CA TRP A 73 -4.89 8.46 -0.92
C TRP A 73 -5.53 9.17 0.26
N LYS A 74 -6.22 8.40 1.08
CA LYS A 74 -6.75 8.86 2.36
C LYS A 74 -6.40 7.82 3.40
N ASN A 75 -5.94 8.29 4.55
CA ASN A 75 -5.59 7.37 5.64
C ASN A 75 -6.84 6.65 6.12
N LEU A 76 -6.66 5.43 6.56
CA LEU A 76 -7.75 4.66 7.16
C LEU A 76 -7.85 5.02 8.63
N ASP A 77 -9.00 5.50 9.05
CA ASP A 77 -9.18 5.97 10.44
C ASP A 77 -8.86 4.90 11.45
N LYS A 78 -9.11 3.64 11.13
CA LYS A 78 -8.83 2.55 12.05
C LYS A 78 -7.35 2.43 12.36
N ILE A 79 -6.49 2.86 11.46
CA ILE A 79 -5.05 2.77 11.62
C ILE A 79 -4.55 4.03 12.28
N LYS A 80 -4.15 3.92 13.54
CA LYS A 80 -3.72 5.07 14.31
C LYS A 80 -2.25 5.36 14.04
N ALA A 81 -1.97 6.59 13.63
CA ALA A 81 -0.60 6.95 13.26
C ALA A 81 0.38 6.72 14.40
N GLU A 82 -0.07 6.92 15.63
CA GLU A 82 0.83 6.75 16.77
C GLU A 82 1.23 5.30 17.00
N ASN A 83 0.53 4.34 16.38
CA ASN A 83 0.87 2.93 16.53
C ASN A 83 1.75 2.42 15.40
N LEU A 84 2.02 3.26 14.40
CA LEU A 84 2.85 2.85 13.29
C LEU A 84 4.31 2.82 13.70
N ALA A 85 5.05 1.87 13.15
CA ALA A 85 6.46 1.71 13.46
C ALA A 85 7.18 1.32 12.18
N GLY A 86 8.50 1.23 12.26
CA GLY A 86 9.29 0.87 11.09
C GLY A 86 8.91 -0.49 10.53
N CYS A 87 8.68 -1.48 11.38
CA CYS A 87 8.24 -2.78 10.91
C CYS A 87 6.71 -2.80 10.82
N PRO A 88 6.14 -3.66 9.99
CA PRO A 88 4.70 -3.63 9.73
C PRO A 88 3.86 -4.52 10.62
N ASP A 89 4.28 -4.77 11.87
CA ASP A 89 3.51 -5.65 12.76
C ASP A 89 2.07 -5.17 12.93
N TYR A 90 1.90 -3.91 13.24
CA TYR A 90 0.58 -3.37 13.48
C TYR A 90 -0.26 -3.41 12.21
N LEU A 91 0.36 -3.12 11.07
CA LEU A 91 -0.34 -3.15 9.80
C LEU A 91 -0.72 -4.58 9.43
N GLU A 92 0.15 -5.52 9.72
CA GLU A 92 -0.15 -6.93 9.43
C GLU A 92 -1.37 -7.39 10.21
N GLU A 93 -1.50 -6.93 11.45
CA GLU A 93 -2.65 -7.32 12.26
C GLU A 93 -3.96 -6.79 11.69
N ASN A 94 -3.87 -5.73 10.91
CA ASN A 94 -5.04 -5.08 10.34
C ASN A 94 -5.12 -5.25 8.83
N LYS A 95 -4.43 -6.22 8.29
CA LYS A 95 -4.24 -6.32 6.84
C LYS A 95 -5.55 -6.47 6.07
N LEU A 96 -6.51 -7.18 6.61
CA LEU A 96 -7.76 -7.37 5.90
C LEU A 96 -8.49 -6.05 5.71
N CYS A 97 -8.53 -5.24 6.76
CA CYS A 97 -9.15 -3.93 6.67
C CYS A 97 -8.38 -3.02 5.74
N ILE A 98 -7.06 -3.12 5.77
CA ILE A 98 -6.21 -2.29 4.94
C ILE A 98 -6.39 -2.65 3.47
N ASP A 99 -6.37 -3.94 3.15
CA ASP A 99 -6.54 -4.37 1.77
C ASP A 99 -7.87 -3.86 1.22
N GLU A 100 -8.92 -4.02 2.00
CA GLU A 100 -10.24 -3.58 1.58
C GLU A 100 -10.26 -2.08 1.34
N TRP A 101 -9.63 -1.33 2.23
CA TRP A 101 -9.57 0.13 2.12
C TRP A 101 -8.82 0.56 0.87
N VAL A 102 -7.64 -0.02 0.65
CA VAL A 102 -6.83 0.35 -0.50
C VAL A 102 -7.56 0.04 -1.80
N ASN A 103 -8.19 -1.14 -1.86
CA ASN A 103 -8.93 -1.50 -3.05
C ASN A 103 -10.08 -0.54 -3.31
N LYS A 104 -10.77 -0.15 -2.26
CA LYS A 104 -11.88 0.75 -2.39
C LYS A 104 -11.44 2.13 -2.86
N LEU A 105 -10.37 2.64 -2.28
CA LEU A 105 -9.84 3.94 -2.67
C LEU A 105 -9.40 3.92 -4.14
N GLY A 106 -8.72 2.87 -4.53
CA GLY A 106 -8.24 2.78 -5.89
C GLY A 106 -9.36 2.79 -6.90
N LYS A 107 -10.41 2.06 -6.60
CA LYS A 107 -11.53 1.97 -7.54
C LYS A 107 -12.35 3.25 -7.59
N ASN A 108 -12.50 3.90 -6.46
CA ASN A 108 -13.39 5.05 -6.38
C ASN A 108 -12.70 6.37 -6.66
N GLU A 109 -11.41 6.47 -6.33
CA GLU A 109 -10.77 7.77 -6.31
C GLU A 109 -9.59 7.88 -7.25
N GLY A 110 -9.01 6.79 -7.62
CA GLY A 110 -7.70 6.90 -8.20
C GLY A 110 -7.45 6.07 -9.42
N TYR A 111 -6.79 4.96 -9.21
CA TYR A 111 -6.15 4.30 -10.33
C TYR A 111 -7.14 3.70 -11.31
N GLY A 112 -8.40 3.55 -10.95
CA GLY A 112 -9.38 3.05 -11.89
C GLY A 112 -9.94 4.14 -12.79
N THR A 113 -9.88 5.39 -12.36
CA THR A 113 -10.55 6.46 -13.08
C THR A 113 -9.80 6.96 -14.29
N LEU A 114 -8.50 6.72 -14.34
CA LEU A 114 -7.74 7.18 -15.49
C LEU A 114 -8.31 6.65 -16.78
N VAL A 115 -8.72 5.42 -16.76
CA VAL A 115 -9.26 4.81 -17.97
C VAL A 115 -10.58 5.43 -18.34
N GLU A 116 -11.40 5.68 -17.34
CA GLU A 116 -12.73 6.18 -17.58
C GLU A 116 -12.73 7.60 -18.10
N ASN A 117 -11.81 8.39 -17.61
CA ASN A 117 -11.79 9.78 -17.99
C ASN A 117 -11.54 9.96 -19.46
N ARG A 118 -10.83 9.05 -20.06
CA ARG A 118 -10.50 9.19 -21.45
C ARG A 118 -11.67 8.93 -22.37
N GLU A 119 -12.68 8.32 -21.88
CA GLU A 119 -13.83 8.04 -22.69
C GLU A 119 -14.70 9.27 -22.86
N ASN A 120 -14.53 10.19 -22.01
CA ASN A 120 -15.33 11.39 -22.05
C ASN A 120 -14.67 12.48 -22.89
#